data_f17ff4be2e3fee02cb87af94fa390a34
#
_entry.id   f17ff4be2e3fee02cb87af94fa390a34
#
_cell.length_a   1.000
_cell.length_b   1.000
_cell.length_c   1.000
_cell.angle_alpha   90.00
_cell.angle_beta   90.00
_cell.angle_gamma   90.00
#
_symmetry.space_group_name_H-M   'P 1'
#
loop_
_entity.id
_entity.type
_entity.pdbx_description
1 polymer ?
#
loop_
_entity_poly.entity_id
_entity_poly.type
_entity_poly.pdbx_seq_one_letter_code
_entity_poly.pdbx_strand_id
1 'polypeptide(L)'
;MNPQLRTVADLKTSVSGLLGNIDLDNVTDLYGAFQRAANNAIQTAEFPEASGIQNISLYGGVFDYPIDTRLYETSLVDVAPQGISRPAWEVTTKTNQQLFDRTKGYFSNGTRATFKYINGTPIIRISTQGTKPQAILSEMSAVDNWVASGTASNLSVNQVSYYKTPASLKFNIATGTGILTSSLTSQDLSDYEGIGVGFLAVYIPDATTLTSITLKIGSDSSNYASVTATTSFIGSFTSDNWQLVAFDFANATLTGTPDWSAIDYTQISIVCSGTQTNFGVGNLFISLPVPYQIFYQSAAIFVPSGSETPSQYITDTTDTIILTTGAYQIYCYEASLAVMENTNGSDSGHTYQTTLNTLGLDNSRNIVGGLYARYVGNNPSQQIRTIDSYYPSRNNWWWNRGGAGF
;
A
#
# COMPACT_ATOMS: atom_id res chain seq x y z
N MET A 1 14.25 -4.29 -32.25
CA MET A 1 12.86 -4.41 -32.73
C MET A 1 12.04 -3.56 -31.80
N ASN A 2 11.36 -2.53 -32.33
CA ASN A 2 10.38 -1.82 -31.52
C ASN A 2 9.28 -2.83 -31.11
N PRO A 3 8.90 -2.92 -29.85
CA PRO A 3 7.76 -3.72 -29.46
C PRO A 3 6.55 -3.18 -30.24
N GLN A 4 5.89 -4.04 -30.97
CA GLN A 4 4.68 -3.69 -31.69
C GLN A 4 3.63 -3.38 -30.61
N LEU A 5 3.30 -2.12 -30.44
CA LEU A 5 2.24 -1.70 -29.52
C LEU A 5 0.93 -2.36 -29.98
N ARG A 6 0.37 -3.19 -29.14
CA ARG A 6 -0.89 -3.88 -29.41
C ARG A 6 -2.00 -3.19 -28.65
N THR A 7 -3.14 -3.08 -29.29
CA THR A 7 -4.31 -2.42 -28.71
C THR A 7 -5.32 -3.45 -28.20
N VAL A 8 -6.31 -2.98 -27.44
CA VAL A 8 -7.47 -3.79 -27.06
C VAL A 8 -8.26 -4.24 -28.30
N ALA A 9 -8.27 -3.44 -29.39
CA ALA A 9 -8.85 -3.86 -30.67
C ALA A 9 -8.12 -5.07 -31.28
N ASP A 10 -6.78 -5.09 -31.21
CA ASP A 10 -5.97 -6.25 -31.66
C ASP A 10 -6.25 -7.49 -30.80
N LEU A 11 -6.40 -7.30 -29.47
CA LEU A 11 -6.78 -8.37 -28.54
C LEU A 11 -8.16 -8.94 -28.92
N LYS A 12 -9.14 -8.08 -29.14
CA LYS A 12 -10.49 -8.49 -29.56
C LYS A 12 -10.46 -9.32 -30.86
N THR A 13 -9.68 -8.87 -31.85
CA THR A 13 -9.48 -9.60 -33.10
C THR A 13 -8.82 -10.98 -32.86
N SER A 14 -7.78 -11.01 -32.04
CA SER A 14 -7.05 -12.25 -31.70
C SER A 14 -7.95 -13.26 -30.97
N VAL A 15 -8.71 -12.80 -29.98
CA VAL A 15 -9.64 -13.63 -29.20
C VAL A 15 -10.78 -14.13 -30.10
N SER A 16 -11.36 -13.30 -30.93
CA SER A 16 -12.38 -13.71 -31.91
C SER A 16 -11.86 -14.83 -32.82
N GLY A 17 -10.64 -14.68 -33.36
CA GLY A 17 -10.00 -15.72 -34.16
C GLY A 17 -9.80 -17.05 -33.42
N LEU A 18 -9.35 -17.00 -32.16
CA LEU A 18 -9.18 -18.19 -31.30
C LEU A 18 -10.50 -18.92 -31.02
N LEU A 19 -11.60 -18.18 -30.97
CA LEU A 19 -12.94 -18.71 -30.71
C LEU A 19 -13.72 -19.07 -31.99
N GLY A 20 -13.08 -19.12 -33.15
CA GLY A 20 -13.73 -19.48 -34.40
C GLY A 20 -14.44 -18.33 -35.10
N ASN A 21 -13.91 -17.13 -34.95
CA ASN A 21 -14.41 -15.87 -35.53
C ASN A 21 -15.80 -15.45 -35.03
N ILE A 22 -16.05 -15.66 -33.73
CA ILE A 22 -17.28 -15.17 -33.11
C ILE A 22 -17.29 -13.63 -33.04
N ASP A 23 -18.49 -13.07 -33.11
CA ASP A 23 -18.70 -11.64 -32.88
C ASP A 23 -18.65 -11.33 -31.37
N LEU A 24 -17.58 -10.67 -30.94
CA LEU A 24 -17.38 -10.28 -29.54
C LEU A 24 -18.17 -9.03 -29.14
N ASP A 25 -18.78 -8.28 -30.06
CA ASP A 25 -19.59 -7.10 -29.72
C ASP A 25 -20.87 -7.48 -28.97
N ASN A 26 -21.30 -8.74 -29.11
CA ASN A 26 -22.47 -9.29 -28.42
C ASN A 26 -22.14 -9.94 -27.06
N VAL A 27 -20.88 -9.94 -26.66
CA VAL A 27 -20.48 -10.52 -25.35
C VAL A 27 -20.74 -9.53 -24.22
N THR A 28 -21.58 -9.93 -23.29
CA THR A 28 -21.86 -9.13 -22.09
C THR A 28 -20.57 -9.00 -21.28
N ASP A 29 -20.23 -7.77 -20.85
CA ASP A 29 -19.05 -7.48 -20.01
C ASP A 29 -17.73 -7.98 -20.63
N LEU A 30 -17.50 -7.75 -21.92
CA LEU A 30 -16.28 -8.16 -22.63
C LEU A 30 -15.01 -7.59 -21.96
N TYR A 31 -15.02 -6.31 -21.58
CA TYR A 31 -13.86 -5.68 -20.95
C TYR A 31 -13.60 -6.27 -19.56
N GLY A 32 -14.64 -6.56 -18.79
CA GLY A 32 -14.51 -7.28 -17.52
C GLY A 32 -13.93 -8.68 -17.69
N ALA A 33 -14.27 -9.40 -18.77
CA ALA A 33 -13.66 -10.69 -19.09
C ALA A 33 -12.15 -10.52 -19.38
N PHE A 34 -11.76 -9.52 -20.15
CA PHE A 34 -10.35 -9.22 -20.45
C PHE A 34 -9.56 -8.82 -19.20
N GLN A 35 -10.16 -8.04 -18.30
CA GLN A 35 -9.55 -7.66 -17.03
C GLN A 35 -9.37 -8.87 -16.10
N ARG A 36 -10.38 -9.76 -16.00
CA ARG A 36 -10.26 -11.03 -15.25
C ARG A 36 -9.15 -11.91 -15.82
N ALA A 37 -9.05 -12.00 -17.15
CA ALA A 37 -7.99 -12.75 -17.82
C ALA A 37 -6.59 -12.21 -17.48
N ALA A 38 -6.43 -10.88 -17.44
CA ALA A 38 -5.18 -10.26 -17.02
C ALA A 38 -4.80 -10.63 -15.59
N ASN A 39 -5.77 -10.57 -14.67
CA ASN A 39 -5.58 -11.01 -13.29
C ASN A 39 -5.17 -12.49 -13.20
N ASN A 40 -5.87 -13.37 -13.92
CA ASN A 40 -5.58 -14.81 -13.94
C ASN A 40 -4.17 -15.10 -14.49
N ALA A 41 -3.78 -14.43 -15.58
CA ALA A 41 -2.48 -14.60 -16.19
C ALA A 41 -1.35 -14.22 -15.22
N ILE A 42 -1.48 -13.06 -14.56
CA ILE A 42 -0.48 -12.54 -13.62
C ILE A 42 -0.42 -13.37 -12.33
N GLN A 43 -1.53 -13.95 -11.88
CA GLN A 43 -1.54 -14.88 -10.76
C GLN A 43 -0.84 -16.20 -11.08
N THR A 44 -0.92 -16.63 -12.34
CA THR A 44 -0.37 -17.91 -12.78
C THR A 44 1.13 -17.85 -13.07
N ALA A 45 1.62 -16.73 -13.65
CA ALA A 45 3.05 -16.54 -13.95
C ALA A 45 3.45 -15.08 -13.80
N GLU A 46 4.74 -14.85 -13.55
CA GLU A 46 5.30 -13.49 -13.50
C GLU A 46 5.54 -12.97 -14.91
N PHE A 47 5.02 -11.76 -15.19
CA PHE A 47 5.30 -11.02 -16.40
C PHE A 47 6.18 -9.80 -16.06
N PRO A 48 7.42 -9.73 -16.55
CA PRO A 48 8.31 -8.61 -16.23
C PRO A 48 7.72 -7.24 -16.55
N GLU A 49 6.89 -7.16 -17.60
CA GLU A 49 6.25 -5.93 -18.04
C GLU A 49 5.16 -5.44 -17.05
N ALA A 50 4.60 -6.38 -16.29
CA ALA A 50 3.60 -6.12 -15.25
C ALA A 50 4.23 -5.93 -13.87
N SER A 51 5.57 -6.05 -13.76
CA SER A 51 6.31 -5.88 -12.53
C SER A 51 6.71 -4.42 -12.33
N GLY A 52 6.76 -3.98 -11.08
CA GLY A 52 7.20 -2.65 -10.72
C GLY A 52 7.86 -2.62 -9.35
N ILE A 53 8.47 -1.47 -9.05
CA ILE A 53 9.10 -1.19 -7.76
C ILE A 53 8.56 0.12 -7.25
N GLN A 54 8.01 0.11 -6.04
CA GLN A 54 7.65 1.31 -5.31
C GLN A 54 8.64 1.52 -4.18
N ASN A 55 9.32 2.68 -4.16
CA ASN A 55 10.13 3.08 -3.02
C ASN A 55 9.23 3.60 -1.90
N ILE A 56 9.48 3.16 -0.68
CA ILE A 56 8.80 3.64 0.51
C ILE A 56 9.81 3.90 1.62
N SER A 57 9.47 4.81 2.51
CA SER A 57 10.19 4.99 3.78
C SER A 57 9.40 4.37 4.90
N LEU A 58 10.03 3.48 5.66
CA LEU A 58 9.43 2.93 6.87
C LEU A 58 9.86 3.74 8.08
N TYR A 59 8.94 3.92 9.03
CA TYR A 59 9.14 4.75 10.21
C TYR A 59 8.90 3.95 11.49
N GLY A 60 9.68 4.21 12.53
CA GLY A 60 9.44 3.65 13.85
C GLY A 60 8.06 4.06 14.37
N GLY A 61 7.29 3.09 14.89
CA GLY A 61 5.95 3.34 15.42
C GLY A 61 4.82 3.43 14.37
N VAL A 62 5.13 3.43 13.08
CA VAL A 62 4.16 3.42 11.97
C VAL A 62 4.05 2.02 11.39
N PHE A 63 2.84 1.55 11.17
CA PHE A 63 2.57 0.21 10.65
C PHE A 63 1.86 0.22 9.30
N ASP A 64 1.02 1.20 9.04
CA ASP A 64 0.18 1.29 7.85
C ASP A 64 0.78 2.32 6.89
N TYR A 65 1.06 1.89 5.65
CA TYR A 65 1.72 2.71 4.63
C TYR A 65 0.86 2.79 3.38
N PRO A 66 0.72 3.97 2.78
CA PRO A 66 0.04 4.09 1.50
C PRO A 66 0.82 3.35 0.42
N ILE A 67 0.09 2.71 -0.46
CA ILE A 67 0.65 2.03 -1.63
C ILE A 67 0.02 2.57 -2.90
N ASP A 68 0.75 2.40 -4.00
CA ASP A 68 0.23 2.73 -5.32
C ASP A 68 -1.05 1.94 -5.59
N THR A 69 -2.07 2.60 -6.12
CA THR A 69 -3.36 1.99 -6.48
C THR A 69 -3.22 0.86 -7.51
N ARG A 70 -2.10 0.80 -8.23
CA ARG A 70 -1.75 -0.31 -9.13
C ARG A 70 -1.39 -1.60 -8.39
N LEU A 71 -1.12 -1.52 -7.08
CA LEU A 71 -0.89 -2.69 -6.23
C LEU A 71 -2.23 -3.32 -5.85
N TYR A 72 -2.57 -4.38 -6.55
CA TYR A 72 -3.84 -5.09 -6.36
C TYR A 72 -3.74 -6.19 -5.31
N GLU A 73 -4.88 -6.55 -4.73
CA GLU A 73 -4.99 -7.65 -3.75
C GLU A 73 -4.44 -8.99 -4.26
N THR A 74 -4.49 -9.20 -5.57
CA THR A 74 -4.00 -10.39 -6.25
C THR A 74 -2.55 -10.27 -6.70
N SER A 75 -1.95 -9.09 -6.58
CA SER A 75 -0.56 -8.86 -6.93
C SER A 75 0.34 -9.49 -5.90
N LEU A 76 1.40 -10.08 -6.37
CA LEU A 76 2.48 -10.51 -5.51
C LEU A 76 3.29 -9.32 -5.11
N VAL A 77 3.54 -9.25 -3.82
CA VAL A 77 4.26 -8.16 -3.24
C VAL A 77 5.30 -8.71 -2.28
N ASP A 78 6.52 -8.32 -2.55
CA ASP A 78 7.65 -8.54 -1.68
C ASP A 78 8.17 -7.20 -1.19
N VAL A 79 8.56 -7.14 0.08
CA VAL A 79 9.12 -5.94 0.70
C VAL A 79 10.55 -6.21 1.12
N ALA A 80 11.48 -5.37 0.70
CA ALA A 80 12.88 -5.49 1.04
C ALA A 80 13.50 -4.12 1.38
N PRO A 81 14.56 -4.08 2.21
CA PRO A 81 15.40 -2.91 2.33
C PRO A 81 15.95 -2.48 0.96
N GLN A 82 16.07 -1.16 0.75
CA GLN A 82 16.62 -0.63 -0.49
C GLN A 82 18.06 -1.14 -0.72
N GLY A 83 18.37 -1.51 -1.96
CA GLY A 83 19.68 -2.03 -2.35
C GLY A 83 19.85 -3.55 -2.17
N ILE A 84 18.84 -4.27 -1.69
CA ILE A 84 18.84 -5.74 -1.62
C ILE A 84 18.14 -6.29 -2.87
N SER A 85 18.83 -7.17 -3.59
CA SER A 85 18.33 -7.76 -4.84
C SER A 85 17.31 -8.88 -4.64
N ARG A 86 17.04 -9.28 -3.40
CA ARG A 86 16.03 -10.31 -3.07
C ARG A 86 15.06 -9.81 -2.03
N PRO A 87 13.77 -10.09 -2.20
CA PRO A 87 12.76 -9.74 -1.21
C PRO A 87 13.07 -10.40 0.12
N ALA A 88 13.02 -9.59 1.18
CA ALA A 88 13.22 -10.07 2.53
C ALA A 88 11.92 -10.64 3.12
N TRP A 89 10.76 -10.20 2.63
CA TRP A 89 9.45 -10.56 3.18
C TRP A 89 8.41 -10.75 2.10
N GLU A 90 7.63 -11.78 2.29
CA GLU A 90 6.43 -12.02 1.49
C GLU A 90 5.23 -11.33 2.14
N VAL A 91 4.39 -10.72 1.33
CA VAL A 91 3.14 -10.14 1.79
C VAL A 91 2.06 -11.21 1.87
N THR A 92 1.44 -11.34 3.02
CA THR A 92 0.34 -12.27 3.22
C THR A 92 -0.99 -11.65 2.77
N THR A 93 -1.89 -12.46 2.25
CA THR A 93 -3.23 -12.05 1.82
C THR A 93 -4.13 -11.67 3.01
N LYS A 94 -5.23 -10.99 2.74
CA LYS A 94 -6.21 -10.51 3.74
C LYS A 94 -6.73 -11.58 4.69
N THR A 95 -6.94 -12.80 4.19
CA THR A 95 -7.42 -13.93 5.00
C THR A 95 -6.51 -14.23 6.17
N ASN A 96 -5.27 -13.81 6.10
CA ASN A 96 -4.28 -14.00 7.15
C ASN A 96 -4.15 -12.81 8.12
N GLN A 97 -4.99 -11.76 8.00
CA GLN A 97 -4.93 -10.63 8.92
C GLN A 97 -5.10 -11.05 10.38
N GLN A 98 -6.07 -11.94 10.67
CA GLN A 98 -6.26 -12.46 12.02
C GLN A 98 -5.08 -13.32 12.48
N LEU A 99 -4.50 -14.10 11.57
CA LEU A 99 -3.31 -14.89 11.84
C LEU A 99 -2.09 -13.97 12.07
N PHE A 100 -1.97 -12.92 11.27
CA PHE A 100 -0.97 -11.87 11.45
C PHE A 100 -1.05 -11.23 12.84
N ASP A 101 -2.23 -10.84 13.28
CA ASP A 101 -2.46 -10.22 14.58
C ASP A 101 -2.26 -11.21 15.73
N ARG A 102 -2.69 -12.46 15.58
CA ARG A 102 -2.54 -13.52 16.61
C ARG A 102 -1.11 -14.02 16.77
N THR A 103 -0.36 -14.13 15.69
CA THR A 103 1.01 -14.66 15.72
C THR A 103 2.07 -13.62 16.01
N LYS A 104 1.69 -12.36 16.17
CA LYS A 104 2.55 -11.22 16.47
C LYS A 104 3.47 -11.43 17.69
N GLY A 105 3.07 -12.25 18.65
CA GLY A 105 3.86 -12.59 19.85
C GLY A 105 4.72 -13.86 19.73
N TYR A 106 4.52 -14.70 18.72
CA TYR A 106 5.16 -16.02 18.64
C TYR A 106 6.35 -16.10 17.70
N PHE A 107 6.53 -15.14 16.80
CA PHE A 107 7.61 -15.14 15.83
C PHE A 107 8.52 -13.94 16.07
N SER A 108 9.56 -14.17 16.82
CA SER A 108 10.45 -13.13 17.33
C SER A 108 11.33 -12.44 16.30
N ASN A 109 11.44 -12.93 15.05
CA ASN A 109 12.46 -12.44 14.12
C ASN A 109 11.97 -12.17 12.69
N GLY A 110 10.66 -12.11 12.43
CA GLY A 110 10.16 -11.91 11.07
C GLY A 110 9.36 -10.61 10.92
N THR A 111 9.82 -9.71 10.08
CA THR A 111 8.95 -8.64 9.58
C THR A 111 7.87 -9.27 8.71
N ARG A 112 6.64 -8.88 8.93
CA ARG A 112 5.49 -9.34 8.16
C ARG A 112 4.82 -8.17 7.49
N ALA A 113 4.33 -8.40 6.31
CA ALA A 113 3.53 -7.45 5.58
C ALA A 113 2.19 -8.08 5.16
N THR A 114 1.14 -7.29 5.15
CA THR A 114 -0.19 -7.71 4.69
C THR A 114 -0.91 -6.54 4.05
N PHE A 115 -1.76 -6.83 3.08
CA PHE A 115 -2.64 -5.81 2.51
C PHE A 115 -3.85 -5.56 3.41
N LYS A 116 -4.30 -4.31 3.39
CA LYS A 116 -5.48 -3.86 4.11
C LYS A 116 -6.13 -2.71 3.33
N TYR A 117 -7.42 -2.52 3.51
CA TYR A 117 -8.11 -1.29 3.10
C TYR A 117 -8.49 -0.48 4.31
N ILE A 118 -8.21 0.82 4.24
CA ILE A 118 -8.71 1.80 5.19
C ILE A 118 -9.52 2.82 4.39
N ASN A 119 -10.82 2.88 4.65
CA ASN A 119 -11.75 3.79 3.97
C ASN A 119 -11.63 3.77 2.42
N GLY A 120 -11.47 2.58 1.84
CA GLY A 120 -11.33 2.40 0.40
C GLY A 120 -9.92 2.63 -0.15
N THR A 121 -9.00 3.13 0.66
CA THR A 121 -7.60 3.33 0.26
C THR A 121 -6.80 2.04 0.51
N PRO A 122 -6.13 1.49 -0.49
CA PRO A 122 -5.27 0.33 -0.31
C PRO A 122 -4.01 0.74 0.44
N ILE A 123 -3.68 -0.03 1.46
CA ILE A 123 -2.47 0.15 2.25
C ILE A 123 -1.74 -1.16 2.43
N ILE A 124 -0.45 -1.09 2.68
CA ILE A 124 0.32 -2.19 3.20
C ILE A 124 0.56 -1.99 4.69
N ARG A 125 0.20 -2.99 5.51
CA ARG A 125 0.56 -3.04 6.91
C ARG A 125 1.83 -3.82 7.08
N ILE A 126 2.86 -3.18 7.64
CA ILE A 126 4.17 -3.79 7.88
C ILE A 126 4.41 -3.81 9.38
N SER A 127 4.54 -5.02 9.94
CA SER A 127 4.95 -5.20 11.32
C SER A 127 6.47 -5.20 11.38
N THR A 128 7.05 -4.08 11.75
CA THR A 128 8.49 -4.01 12.00
C THR A 128 8.76 -4.37 13.45
N GLN A 129 9.27 -5.55 13.69
CA GLN A 129 9.96 -5.86 14.93
C GLN A 129 11.44 -5.51 14.72
N GLY A 130 11.84 -4.38 15.14
CA GLY A 130 13.22 -3.90 15.07
C GLY A 130 13.23 -2.44 15.44
N THR A 131 14.25 -2.05 16.16
CA THR A 131 14.50 -0.68 16.61
C THR A 131 14.73 0.23 15.41
N LYS A 132 13.63 0.72 14.81
CA LYS A 132 13.77 1.87 13.94
C LYS A 132 13.94 3.10 14.82
N PRO A 133 14.82 4.03 14.44
CA PRO A 133 15.03 5.23 15.22
C PRO A 133 13.71 5.98 15.40
N GLN A 134 13.31 6.14 16.66
CA GLN A 134 12.08 6.82 17.05
C GLN A 134 12.30 7.51 18.39
N ALA A 135 11.92 8.77 18.50
CA ALA A 135 11.81 9.49 19.76
C ALA A 135 10.34 9.81 20.07
N ILE A 136 9.88 9.46 21.25
CA ILE A 136 8.52 9.81 21.71
C ILE A 136 8.61 11.19 22.36
N LEU A 137 7.92 12.17 21.78
CA LEU A 137 7.85 13.52 22.32
C LEU A 137 6.81 13.63 23.43
N SER A 138 5.64 13.00 23.22
CA SER A 138 4.59 12.95 24.23
C SER A 138 3.62 11.80 23.93
N GLU A 139 3.27 11.04 24.96
CA GLU A 139 2.19 10.06 24.86
C GLU A 139 0.80 10.69 24.83
N MET A 140 0.69 11.96 25.27
CA MET A 140 -0.57 12.71 25.34
C MET A 140 -1.65 11.99 26.17
N SER A 141 -1.23 11.30 27.21
CA SER A 141 -2.09 10.52 28.12
C SER A 141 -2.52 11.30 29.36
N ALA A 142 -1.96 12.49 29.58
CA ALA A 142 -2.26 13.38 30.70
C ALA A 142 -2.34 14.84 30.23
N VAL A 143 -3.14 15.65 30.93
CA VAL A 143 -3.33 17.09 30.61
C VAL A 143 -2.20 17.95 31.14
N ASP A 144 -1.47 17.49 32.16
CA ASP A 144 -0.60 18.28 33.02
C ASP A 144 0.42 19.21 32.32
N ASN A 145 0.84 18.85 31.11
CA ASN A 145 1.81 19.61 30.33
C ASN A 145 1.20 20.30 29.10
N TRP A 146 -0.12 20.22 28.94
CA TRP A 146 -0.79 20.74 27.75
C TRP A 146 -1.74 21.87 28.09
N VAL A 147 -1.64 22.98 27.39
CA VAL A 147 -2.51 24.14 27.53
C VAL A 147 -3.27 24.37 26.24
N ALA A 148 -4.58 24.46 26.34
CA ALA A 148 -5.45 24.82 25.24
C ALA A 148 -5.59 26.33 25.13
N SER A 149 -5.54 26.88 23.90
CA SER A 149 -5.71 28.30 23.60
C SER A 149 -6.31 28.52 22.21
N GLY A 150 -6.46 29.77 21.78
CA GLY A 150 -7.17 30.07 20.54
C GLY A 150 -8.65 29.70 20.66
N THR A 151 -9.18 28.93 19.71
CA THR A 151 -10.55 28.45 19.74
C THR A 151 -10.69 27.06 20.39
N ALA A 152 -9.59 26.50 20.93
CA ALA A 152 -9.60 25.23 21.66
C ALA A 152 -10.12 25.41 23.10
N SER A 153 -10.94 24.49 23.57
CA SER A 153 -11.56 24.51 24.89
C SER A 153 -11.85 23.07 25.43
N ASN A 154 -12.14 22.96 26.70
CA ASN A 154 -12.53 21.70 27.36
C ASN A 154 -11.48 20.58 27.22
N LEU A 155 -10.21 20.92 27.29
CA LEU A 155 -9.13 19.94 27.27
C LEU A 155 -9.24 18.97 28.44
N SER A 156 -9.28 17.68 28.14
CA SER A 156 -9.41 16.62 29.13
C SER A 156 -8.82 15.31 28.64
N VAL A 157 -8.57 14.37 29.57
CA VAL A 157 -8.12 13.03 29.22
C VAL A 157 -9.29 12.18 28.72
N ASN A 158 -9.07 11.43 27.67
CA ASN A 158 -10.01 10.44 27.15
C ASN A 158 -9.45 9.03 27.33
N GLN A 159 -10.07 8.25 28.20
CA GLN A 159 -9.69 6.86 28.48
C GLN A 159 -10.51 5.84 27.66
N VAL A 160 -11.50 6.30 26.91
CA VAL A 160 -12.41 5.42 26.14
C VAL A 160 -11.96 5.27 24.70
N SER A 161 -11.42 6.35 24.11
CA SER A 161 -10.96 6.35 22.73
C SER A 161 -9.51 6.84 22.68
N TYR A 162 -8.62 6.00 22.17
CA TYR A 162 -7.19 6.29 22.06
C TYR A 162 -6.58 5.51 20.88
N TYR A 163 -5.44 5.97 20.41
CA TYR A 163 -4.76 5.35 19.27
C TYR A 163 -3.88 4.16 19.67
N LYS A 164 -2.96 4.36 20.64
CA LYS A 164 -1.97 3.34 21.02
C LYS A 164 -1.78 3.21 22.55
N THR A 165 -1.72 4.32 23.25
CA THR A 165 -1.61 4.38 24.72
C THR A 165 -2.99 4.23 25.36
N PRO A 166 -3.13 3.83 26.61
CA PRO A 166 -4.42 3.62 27.27
C PRO A 166 -5.22 4.91 27.53
N ALA A 167 -4.77 6.05 27.01
CA ALA A 167 -5.45 7.32 27.08
C ALA A 167 -5.03 8.24 25.92
N SER A 168 -5.79 9.28 25.68
CA SER A 168 -5.52 10.37 24.73
C SER A 168 -6.02 11.69 25.32
N LEU A 169 -5.69 12.82 24.70
CA LEU A 169 -6.32 14.09 25.02
C LEU A 169 -7.49 14.33 24.09
N LYS A 170 -8.57 14.92 24.61
CA LYS A 170 -9.71 15.39 23.83
C LYS A 170 -10.06 16.84 24.21
N PHE A 171 -10.56 17.57 23.23
CA PHE A 171 -10.96 18.97 23.39
C PHE A 171 -11.95 19.37 22.31
N ASN A 172 -12.57 20.54 22.47
CA ASN A 172 -13.44 21.11 21.47
C ASN A 172 -12.71 22.25 20.75
N ILE A 173 -13.02 22.44 19.46
CA ILE A 173 -12.50 23.54 18.65
C ILE A 173 -13.70 24.25 18.05
N ALA A 174 -13.88 25.55 18.34
CA ALA A 174 -14.81 26.38 17.60
C ALA A 174 -14.23 26.74 16.23
N THR A 175 -15.03 27.31 15.34
CA THR A 175 -14.54 27.82 14.04
C THR A 175 -13.31 28.72 14.22
N GLY A 176 -12.25 28.46 13.46
CA GLY A 176 -10.97 29.15 13.54
C GLY A 176 -9.82 28.24 13.90
N THR A 177 -8.85 28.75 14.67
CA THR A 177 -7.61 28.03 15.02
C THR A 177 -7.63 27.61 16.49
N GLY A 178 -7.75 26.32 16.74
CA GLY A 178 -7.51 25.71 18.05
C GLY A 178 -6.03 25.43 18.24
N ILE A 179 -5.48 25.70 19.42
CA ILE A 179 -4.06 25.58 19.71
C ILE A 179 -3.88 24.75 20.98
N LEU A 180 -3.01 23.76 20.92
CA LEU A 180 -2.46 23.07 22.09
C LEU A 180 -0.96 23.36 22.17
N THR A 181 -0.49 23.83 23.32
CA THR A 181 0.94 24.09 23.57
C THR A 181 1.39 23.26 24.75
N SER A 182 2.60 22.70 24.66
CA SER A 182 3.22 21.97 25.75
C SER A 182 4.68 22.34 25.89
N SER A 183 5.14 22.44 27.14
CA SER A 183 6.56 22.38 27.49
C SER A 183 6.92 20.93 27.75
N LEU A 184 7.73 20.35 26.88
CA LEU A 184 8.22 18.97 26.99
C LEU A 184 9.38 18.88 27.99
N THR A 185 9.71 17.68 28.43
CA THR A 185 11.06 17.45 28.99
C THR A 185 12.05 17.58 27.85
N SER A 186 13.10 18.39 28.02
CA SER A 186 14.13 18.63 27.00
C SER A 186 14.70 17.30 26.48
N GLN A 187 14.75 17.16 25.18
CA GLN A 187 15.24 15.98 24.46
C GLN A 187 16.25 16.40 23.40
N ASP A 188 17.30 15.60 23.25
CA ASP A 188 18.24 15.72 22.13
C ASP A 188 17.64 15.03 20.90
N LEU A 189 17.29 15.84 19.91
CA LEU A 189 16.76 15.42 18.61
C LEU A 189 17.67 15.78 17.44
N SER A 190 18.96 16.01 17.70
CA SER A 190 19.95 16.40 16.69
C SER A 190 19.99 15.43 15.50
N ASP A 191 19.83 14.13 15.76
CA ASP A 191 19.78 13.10 14.71
C ASP A 191 18.58 13.23 13.76
N TYR A 192 17.55 13.99 14.15
CA TYR A 192 16.32 14.19 13.37
C TYR A 192 16.27 15.51 12.61
N GLU A 193 17.25 16.38 12.83
CA GLU A 193 17.29 17.70 12.21
C GLU A 193 17.29 17.58 10.68
N GLY A 194 16.32 18.24 10.04
CA GLY A 194 16.20 18.31 8.58
C GLY A 194 15.89 16.99 7.84
N ILE A 195 15.74 15.86 8.56
CA ILE A 195 15.42 14.56 7.95
C ILE A 195 14.34 13.77 8.69
N GLY A 196 14.03 14.15 9.93
CA GLY A 196 13.02 13.49 10.74
C GLY A 196 11.61 13.75 10.23
N VAL A 197 10.71 12.81 10.48
CA VAL A 197 9.28 12.96 10.23
C VAL A 197 8.56 12.83 11.56
N GLY A 198 7.84 13.88 11.95
CA GLY A 198 6.95 13.89 13.11
C GLY A 198 5.64 13.19 12.79
N PHE A 199 5.10 12.47 13.75
CA PHE A 199 3.80 11.81 13.65
C PHE A 199 2.93 12.17 14.84
N LEU A 200 1.69 12.54 14.54
CA LEU A 200 0.65 12.78 15.53
C LEU A 200 -0.56 11.90 15.23
N ALA A 201 -1.02 11.14 16.21
CA ALA A 201 -2.30 10.47 16.09
C ALA A 201 -3.44 11.46 16.37
N VAL A 202 -4.43 11.52 15.49
CA VAL A 202 -5.60 12.39 15.63
C VAL A 202 -6.89 11.62 15.43
N TYR A 203 -7.90 11.93 16.25
CA TYR A 203 -9.28 11.56 16.03
C TYR A 203 -10.05 12.79 15.56
N ILE A 204 -10.62 12.71 14.37
CA ILE A 204 -11.30 13.83 13.72
C ILE A 204 -12.81 13.56 13.70
N PRO A 205 -13.62 14.29 14.47
CA PRO A 205 -15.09 14.10 14.46
C PRO A 205 -15.71 14.44 13.11
N ASP A 206 -15.28 15.54 12.48
CA ASP A 206 -15.76 15.98 11.18
C ASP A 206 -14.61 16.44 10.29
N ALA A 207 -14.20 15.58 9.35
CA ALA A 207 -13.11 15.88 8.42
C ALA A 207 -13.50 16.95 7.38
N THR A 208 -14.79 17.18 7.12
CA THR A 208 -15.23 18.16 6.11
C THR A 208 -14.97 19.60 6.53
N THR A 209 -14.86 19.84 7.83
CA THR A 209 -14.59 21.17 8.39
C THR A 209 -13.14 21.35 8.81
N LEU A 210 -12.31 20.29 8.79
CA LEU A 210 -10.88 20.39 9.10
C LEU A 210 -10.10 20.87 7.87
N THR A 211 -9.36 21.97 8.03
CA THR A 211 -8.56 22.55 6.96
C THR A 211 -7.12 22.08 7.01
N SER A 212 -6.48 22.19 8.18
CA SER A 212 -5.06 21.82 8.34
C SER A 212 -4.68 21.58 9.79
N ILE A 213 -3.59 20.85 9.98
CA ILE A 213 -2.93 20.66 11.27
C ILE A 213 -1.48 21.09 11.11
N THR A 214 -1.00 21.98 11.96
CA THR A 214 0.40 22.43 11.99
C THR A 214 1.07 21.93 13.27
N LEU A 215 2.19 21.26 13.13
CA LEU A 215 3.07 20.89 14.23
C LEU A 215 4.27 21.85 14.29
N LYS A 216 4.57 22.40 15.47
CA LYS A 216 5.79 23.12 15.78
C LYS A 216 6.56 22.35 16.83
N ILE A 217 7.86 22.18 16.63
CA ILE A 217 8.79 21.68 17.65
C ILE A 217 10.01 22.60 17.71
N GLY A 218 10.55 22.84 18.87
CA GLY A 218 11.67 23.75 19.04
C GLY A 218 12.21 23.78 20.45
N SER A 219 13.20 24.66 20.66
CA SER A 219 13.77 24.93 21.96
C SER A 219 12.96 25.96 22.76
N ASP A 220 12.14 26.78 22.09
CA ASP A 220 11.22 27.73 22.71
C ASP A 220 10.17 28.26 21.70
N SER A 221 9.29 29.16 22.14
CA SER A 221 8.22 29.72 21.31
C SER A 221 8.71 30.69 20.22
N SER A 222 10.00 31.07 20.20
CA SER A 222 10.63 31.96 19.22
C SER A 222 11.61 31.19 18.30
N ASN A 223 12.01 30.00 18.69
CA ASN A 223 12.98 29.15 17.99
C ASN A 223 12.41 27.78 17.76
N TYR A 224 11.74 27.57 16.60
CA TYR A 224 11.06 26.32 16.26
C TYR A 224 11.08 26.01 14.77
N ALA A 225 10.92 24.76 14.44
CA ALA A 225 10.58 24.25 13.12
C ALA A 225 9.08 23.97 13.05
N SER A 226 8.43 24.34 11.95
CA SER A 226 6.99 24.14 11.75
C SER A 226 6.68 23.45 10.43
N VAL A 227 5.75 22.50 10.47
CA VAL A 227 5.23 21.79 9.30
C VAL A 227 3.72 21.77 9.35
N THR A 228 3.07 22.03 8.22
CA THR A 228 1.61 21.99 8.09
C THR A 228 1.19 20.82 7.21
N ALA A 229 0.26 20.01 7.70
CA ALA A 229 -0.36 18.93 6.98
C ALA A 229 -1.83 19.25 6.67
N THR A 230 -2.26 18.92 5.46
CA THR A 230 -3.64 19.04 4.96
C THR A 230 -4.29 17.68 4.68
N THR A 231 -3.53 16.61 4.90
CA THR A 231 -3.96 15.21 4.72
C THR A 231 -3.44 14.35 5.86
N SER A 232 -4.03 13.17 6.03
CA SER A 232 -3.44 12.14 6.87
C SER A 232 -2.25 11.47 6.17
N PHE A 233 -1.48 10.66 6.88
CA PHE A 233 -0.34 9.93 6.32
C PHE A 233 -0.73 8.96 5.20
N ILE A 234 -1.94 8.43 5.21
CA ILE A 234 -2.42 7.45 4.22
C ILE A 234 -3.38 8.05 3.18
N GLY A 235 -3.69 9.33 3.23
CA GLY A 235 -4.60 9.99 2.29
C GLY A 235 -5.40 11.13 2.90
N SER A 236 -6.56 11.45 2.35
CA SER A 236 -7.42 12.51 2.87
C SER A 236 -7.83 12.26 4.32
N PHE A 237 -8.11 13.34 5.07
CA PHE A 237 -8.68 13.21 6.40
C PHE A 237 -10.05 12.51 6.33
N THR A 238 -10.33 11.67 7.34
CA THR A 238 -11.59 10.93 7.46
C THR A 238 -12.25 11.21 8.80
N SER A 239 -13.59 11.30 8.79
CA SER A 239 -14.38 11.54 10.01
C SER A 239 -14.49 10.29 10.87
N ASP A 240 -14.67 10.48 12.18
CA ASP A 240 -14.94 9.46 13.17
C ASP A 240 -13.90 8.32 13.25
N ASN A 241 -12.64 8.65 12.96
CA ASN A 241 -11.58 7.65 12.95
C ASN A 241 -10.27 8.20 13.47
N TRP A 242 -9.49 7.33 14.13
CA TRP A 242 -8.09 7.59 14.47
C TRP A 242 -7.22 7.43 13.23
N GLN A 243 -6.37 8.42 12.98
CA GLN A 243 -5.43 8.42 11.87
C GLN A 243 -4.12 9.11 12.25
N LEU A 244 -3.03 8.71 11.60
CA LEU A 244 -1.75 9.38 11.75
C LEU A 244 -1.65 10.56 10.78
N VAL A 245 -1.10 11.65 11.25
CA VAL A 245 -0.69 12.81 10.45
C VAL A 245 0.83 12.87 10.48
N ALA A 246 1.44 13.03 9.31
CA ALA A 246 2.89 13.11 9.16
C ALA A 246 3.34 14.56 8.90
N PHE A 247 4.46 14.92 9.51
CA PHE A 247 5.07 16.26 9.42
C PHE A 247 6.53 16.09 9.02
N ASP A 248 6.83 16.34 7.76
CA ASP A 248 8.17 16.16 7.18
C ASP A 248 9.05 17.37 7.52
N PHE A 249 9.98 17.21 8.43
CA PHE A 249 10.90 18.28 8.86
C PHE A 249 12.01 18.58 7.86
N ALA A 250 12.18 17.77 6.80
CA ALA A 250 13.03 18.15 5.67
C ALA A 250 12.47 19.38 4.93
N ASN A 251 11.17 19.61 5.02
CA ASN A 251 10.46 20.74 4.40
C ASN A 251 9.92 21.74 5.44
N ALA A 252 10.48 21.76 6.64
CA ALA A 252 10.00 22.63 7.71
C ALA A 252 10.31 24.11 7.44
N THR A 253 9.38 24.97 7.83
CA THR A 253 9.63 26.41 7.95
C THR A 253 10.27 26.68 9.31
N LEU A 254 11.49 27.26 9.30
CA LEU A 254 12.20 27.62 10.51
C LEU A 254 11.83 29.03 10.96
N THR A 255 11.64 29.20 12.26
CA THR A 255 11.51 30.48 12.94
C THR A 255 12.61 30.53 13.98
N GLY A 256 13.41 31.61 13.95
CA GLY A 256 14.61 31.72 14.79
C GLY A 256 15.64 30.64 14.44
N THR A 257 16.35 30.19 15.47
CA THR A 257 17.37 29.13 15.36
C THR A 257 17.06 28.01 16.38
N PRO A 258 16.24 27.05 16.03
CA PRO A 258 15.92 25.95 16.95
C PRO A 258 17.18 25.20 17.36
N ASP A 259 17.35 24.95 18.65
CA ASP A 259 18.40 24.07 19.15
C ASP A 259 17.88 22.63 19.21
N TRP A 260 18.23 21.84 18.21
CA TRP A 260 17.79 20.44 18.11
C TRP A 260 18.37 19.52 19.18
N SER A 261 19.42 19.96 19.89
CA SER A 261 19.97 19.23 21.03
C SER A 261 19.18 19.45 22.33
N ALA A 262 18.25 20.40 22.34
CA ALA A 262 17.50 20.82 23.54
C ALA A 262 16.03 21.13 23.21
N ILE A 263 15.33 20.25 22.53
CA ILE A 263 13.93 20.42 22.17
C ILE A 263 13.05 20.23 23.41
N ASP A 264 12.36 21.28 23.83
CA ASP A 264 11.43 21.26 24.97
C ASP A 264 10.09 21.96 24.68
N TYR A 265 9.93 22.55 23.51
CA TYR A 265 8.71 23.24 23.08
C TYR A 265 7.98 22.49 21.98
N THR A 266 6.67 22.33 22.13
CA THR A 266 5.81 21.86 21.05
C THR A 266 4.47 22.59 21.02
N GLN A 267 3.96 22.82 19.82
CA GLN A 267 2.65 23.43 19.59
C GLN A 267 1.94 22.69 18.44
N ILE A 268 0.68 22.36 18.66
CA ILE A 268 -0.22 21.82 17.65
C ILE A 268 -1.29 22.86 17.37
N SER A 269 -1.37 23.32 16.13
CA SER A 269 -2.38 24.29 15.69
C SER A 269 -3.33 23.59 14.69
N ILE A 270 -4.63 23.66 14.94
CA ILE A 270 -5.65 22.98 14.16
C ILE A 270 -6.60 24.04 13.61
N VAL A 271 -6.71 24.14 12.29
CA VAL A 271 -7.58 25.11 11.61
C VAL A 271 -8.85 24.42 11.15
N CYS A 272 -9.99 24.92 11.60
CA CYS A 272 -11.30 24.39 11.27
C CYS A 272 -12.22 25.50 10.72
N SER A 273 -12.96 25.18 9.64
CA SER A 273 -14.02 26.05 9.09
C SER A 273 -15.35 25.87 9.81
N GLY A 274 -15.49 24.84 10.66
CA GLY A 274 -16.65 24.54 11.49
C GLY A 274 -16.24 24.05 12.87
N THR A 275 -17.22 23.82 13.76
CA THR A 275 -16.97 23.36 15.13
C THR A 275 -16.62 21.88 15.16
N GLN A 276 -15.59 21.53 15.91
CA GLN A 276 -15.20 20.16 16.22
C GLN A 276 -15.50 19.87 17.70
N THR A 277 -16.28 18.84 17.97
CA THR A 277 -16.59 18.40 19.33
C THR A 277 -15.88 17.09 19.63
N ASN A 278 -15.12 17.03 20.72
CA ASN A 278 -14.28 15.88 21.10
C ASN A 278 -13.20 15.53 20.06
N PHE A 279 -12.54 16.53 19.49
CA PHE A 279 -11.33 16.30 18.70
C PHE A 279 -10.29 15.61 19.58
N GLY A 280 -9.70 14.53 19.09
CA GLY A 280 -8.74 13.72 19.87
C GLY A 280 -7.31 13.87 19.36
N VAL A 281 -6.34 13.91 20.26
CA VAL A 281 -4.91 13.84 19.95
C VAL A 281 -4.20 12.85 20.87
N GLY A 282 -3.24 12.13 20.32
CA GLY A 282 -2.46 11.16 21.10
C GLY A 282 -1.18 10.78 20.37
N ASN A 283 -0.21 10.23 21.11
CA ASN A 283 1.06 9.73 20.58
C ASN A 283 1.75 10.68 19.59
N LEU A 284 2.41 11.69 20.12
CA LEU A 284 3.31 12.55 19.35
C LEU A 284 4.73 11.96 19.39
N PHE A 285 5.30 11.64 18.24
CA PHE A 285 6.65 11.10 18.12
C PHE A 285 7.31 11.56 16.82
N ILE A 286 8.63 11.47 16.77
CA ILE A 286 9.44 11.71 15.57
C ILE A 286 10.20 10.44 15.21
N SER A 287 10.38 10.15 13.93
CA SER A 287 11.08 8.98 13.42
C SER A 287 11.94 9.31 12.23
N LEU A 288 13.02 8.57 12.05
CA LEU A 288 13.84 8.64 10.84
C LEU A 288 13.26 7.75 9.73
N PRO A 289 13.31 8.22 8.47
CA PRO A 289 12.95 7.38 7.33
C PRO A 289 13.98 6.27 7.12
N VAL A 290 13.54 5.04 7.03
CA VAL A 290 14.38 3.90 6.63
C VAL A 290 13.93 3.46 5.24
N PRO A 291 14.79 3.55 4.22
CA PRO A 291 14.41 3.29 2.84
C PRO A 291 14.15 1.80 2.59
N TYR A 292 13.01 1.51 2.00
CA TYR A 292 12.57 0.19 1.57
C TYR A 292 12.01 0.23 0.16
N GLN A 293 11.88 -0.95 -0.44
CA GLN A 293 11.29 -1.15 -1.75
C GLN A 293 10.18 -2.19 -1.66
N ILE A 294 9.08 -1.93 -2.34
CA ILE A 294 8.01 -2.88 -2.58
C ILE A 294 8.15 -3.34 -4.02
N PHE A 295 8.43 -4.64 -4.20
CA PHE A 295 8.40 -5.29 -5.51
C PHE A 295 7.00 -5.84 -5.72
N TYR A 296 6.39 -5.55 -6.85
CA TYR A 296 5.03 -5.97 -7.09
C TYR A 296 4.81 -6.41 -8.53
N GLN A 297 3.80 -7.26 -8.72
CA GLN A 297 3.16 -7.48 -10.00
C GLN A 297 1.74 -6.94 -9.98
N SER A 298 1.35 -6.29 -11.05
CA SER A 298 0.05 -5.65 -11.17
C SER A 298 -0.66 -6.11 -12.43
N ALA A 299 -1.98 -6.27 -12.35
CA ALA A 299 -2.82 -6.44 -13.55
C ALA A 299 -2.99 -5.14 -14.37
N ALA A 300 -2.32 -4.07 -13.99
CA ALA A 300 -2.29 -2.82 -14.74
C ALA A 300 -1.42 -2.96 -16.00
N ILE A 301 -1.95 -3.65 -17.00
CA ILE A 301 -1.29 -3.91 -18.29
C ILE A 301 -1.87 -3.09 -19.45
N PHE A 302 -2.90 -2.29 -19.19
CA PHE A 302 -3.57 -1.44 -20.19
C PHE A 302 -3.12 0.00 -20.01
N VAL A 303 -2.69 0.65 -21.08
CA VAL A 303 -2.35 2.08 -21.07
C VAL A 303 -3.45 2.82 -21.81
N PRO A 304 -4.29 3.60 -21.11
CA PRO A 304 -5.34 4.38 -21.73
C PRO A 304 -4.79 5.35 -22.78
N SER A 305 -5.51 5.54 -23.86
CA SER A 305 -5.12 6.47 -24.92
C SER A 305 -4.87 7.87 -24.37
N GLY A 306 -3.69 8.44 -24.64
CA GLY A 306 -3.27 9.73 -24.11
C GLY A 306 -2.71 9.71 -22.69
N SER A 307 -2.58 8.53 -22.05
CA SER A 307 -1.93 8.34 -20.75
C SER A 307 -0.58 7.64 -20.92
N GLU A 308 0.34 7.92 -20.01
CA GLU A 308 1.60 7.16 -19.88
C GLU A 308 1.54 6.15 -18.73
N THR A 309 0.46 6.20 -17.94
CA THR A 309 0.33 5.37 -16.73
C THR A 309 -0.51 4.14 -17.03
N PRO A 310 0.02 2.91 -16.80
CA PRO A 310 -0.74 1.69 -16.94
C PRO A 310 -1.93 1.64 -15.96
N SER A 311 -3.04 1.11 -16.44
CA SER A 311 -4.29 0.87 -15.72
C SER A 311 -4.64 -0.61 -15.78
N GLN A 312 -5.35 -1.09 -14.81
CA GLN A 312 -5.98 -2.40 -14.85
C GLN A 312 -7.36 -2.39 -15.53
N TYR A 313 -7.90 -1.18 -15.72
CA TYR A 313 -9.17 -0.99 -16.38
C TYR A 313 -8.97 -0.64 -17.84
N ILE A 314 -9.75 -1.27 -18.69
CA ILE A 314 -9.87 -0.92 -20.10
C ILE A 314 -10.90 0.22 -20.20
N THR A 315 -10.51 1.32 -20.84
CA THR A 315 -11.38 2.46 -21.08
C THR A 315 -11.91 2.49 -22.51
N ASP A 316 -11.08 2.05 -23.47
CA ASP A 316 -11.42 2.05 -24.90
C ASP A 316 -10.69 0.91 -25.64
N THR A 317 -11.14 0.65 -26.86
CA THR A 317 -10.47 -0.29 -27.80
C THR A 317 -9.11 0.19 -28.26
N THR A 318 -8.82 1.49 -28.14
CA THR A 318 -7.53 2.11 -28.50
C THR A 318 -6.49 2.01 -27.40
N ASP A 319 -6.87 1.59 -26.19
CA ASP A 319 -5.93 1.37 -25.09
C ASP A 319 -4.85 0.38 -25.51
N THR A 320 -3.59 0.67 -25.15
CA THR A 320 -2.46 -0.19 -25.52
C THR A 320 -2.16 -1.21 -24.45
N ILE A 321 -1.62 -2.36 -24.84
CA ILE A 321 -1.27 -3.47 -23.96
C ILE A 321 0.26 -3.58 -23.90
N ILE A 322 0.83 -3.51 -22.68
CA ILE A 322 2.29 -3.43 -22.47
C ILE A 322 3.00 -4.79 -22.45
N LEU A 323 2.35 -5.86 -22.84
CA LEU A 323 2.92 -7.22 -22.78
C LEU A 323 3.81 -7.51 -24.00
N THR A 324 4.94 -8.23 -23.77
CA THR A 324 5.74 -8.80 -24.86
C THR A 324 4.98 -9.85 -25.66
N THR A 325 5.53 -10.26 -26.79
CA THR A 325 4.86 -11.21 -27.69
C THR A 325 4.49 -12.53 -27.01
N GLY A 326 5.38 -13.07 -26.17
CA GLY A 326 5.11 -14.32 -25.45
C GLY A 326 4.04 -14.17 -24.37
N ALA A 327 4.14 -13.13 -23.55
CA ALA A 327 3.16 -12.79 -22.54
C ALA A 327 1.79 -12.45 -23.15
N TYR A 328 1.78 -11.68 -24.23
CA TYR A 328 0.54 -11.37 -24.95
C TYR A 328 -0.15 -12.59 -25.55
N GLN A 329 0.61 -13.57 -26.07
CA GLN A 329 0.03 -14.81 -26.55
C GLN A 329 -0.68 -15.58 -25.42
N ILE A 330 -0.06 -15.70 -24.27
CA ILE A 330 -0.69 -16.31 -23.09
C ILE A 330 -1.95 -15.55 -22.71
N TYR A 331 -1.86 -14.22 -22.68
CA TYR A 331 -2.99 -13.38 -22.34
C TYR A 331 -4.17 -13.52 -23.33
N CYS A 332 -3.91 -13.67 -24.63
CA CYS A 332 -4.99 -13.94 -25.61
C CYS A 332 -5.75 -15.24 -25.32
N TYR A 333 -5.04 -16.31 -24.92
CA TYR A 333 -5.70 -17.57 -24.56
C TYR A 333 -6.46 -17.44 -23.23
N GLU A 334 -5.91 -16.73 -22.22
CA GLU A 334 -6.62 -16.45 -20.96
C GLU A 334 -7.88 -15.59 -21.22
N ALA A 335 -7.79 -14.61 -22.08
CA ALA A 335 -8.95 -13.81 -22.49
C ALA A 335 -10.01 -14.63 -23.20
N SER A 336 -9.60 -15.63 -24.02
CA SER A 336 -10.53 -16.56 -24.68
C SER A 336 -11.25 -17.43 -23.65
N LEU A 337 -10.56 -17.93 -22.59
CA LEU A 337 -11.20 -18.66 -21.51
C LEU A 337 -12.22 -17.82 -20.76
N ALA A 338 -11.85 -16.57 -20.40
CA ALA A 338 -12.73 -15.68 -19.67
C ALA A 338 -13.97 -15.28 -20.49
N VAL A 339 -13.85 -15.14 -21.80
CA VAL A 339 -14.99 -14.91 -22.71
C VAL A 339 -15.90 -16.14 -22.77
N MET A 340 -15.35 -17.36 -22.89
CA MET A 340 -16.13 -18.60 -22.88
C MET A 340 -16.89 -18.79 -21.57
N GLU A 341 -16.28 -18.44 -20.44
CA GLU A 341 -16.94 -18.48 -19.12
C GLU A 341 -18.15 -17.52 -19.04
N ASN A 342 -18.08 -16.36 -19.71
CA ASN A 342 -19.16 -15.39 -19.74
C ASN A 342 -20.31 -15.78 -20.69
N THR A 343 -20.04 -16.55 -21.74
CA THR A 343 -21.04 -16.81 -22.78
C THR A 343 -21.94 -18.00 -22.50
N ASN A 344 -21.73 -18.76 -21.39
CA ASN A 344 -22.52 -19.95 -21.01
C ASN A 344 -22.80 -20.93 -22.17
N GLY A 345 -21.92 -20.98 -23.17
CA GLY A 345 -22.13 -21.79 -24.38
C GLY A 345 -21.96 -23.27 -24.11
N SER A 346 -23.01 -24.06 -24.32
CA SER A 346 -22.99 -25.52 -24.23
C SER A 346 -22.02 -26.21 -25.22
N ASP A 347 -21.60 -25.53 -26.29
CA ASP A 347 -20.62 -25.99 -27.26
C ASP A 347 -19.17 -25.68 -26.92
N SER A 348 -18.93 -24.94 -25.83
CA SER A 348 -17.61 -24.42 -25.44
C SER A 348 -16.71 -25.43 -24.73
N GLY A 349 -17.26 -26.57 -24.25
CA GLY A 349 -16.51 -27.53 -23.40
C GLY A 349 -15.25 -28.07 -24.08
N HIS A 350 -15.31 -28.43 -25.35
CA HIS A 350 -14.15 -28.94 -26.08
C HIS A 350 -13.14 -27.84 -26.37
N THR A 351 -13.60 -26.65 -26.79
CA THR A 351 -12.73 -25.48 -27.04
C THR A 351 -12.11 -24.99 -25.76
N TYR A 352 -12.87 -24.96 -24.66
CA TYR A 352 -12.36 -24.56 -23.32
C TYR A 352 -11.23 -25.50 -22.88
N GLN A 353 -11.44 -26.84 -22.92
CA GLN A 353 -10.43 -27.82 -22.54
C GLN A 353 -9.21 -27.77 -23.48
N THR A 354 -9.40 -27.54 -24.76
CA THR A 354 -8.29 -27.38 -25.71
C THR A 354 -7.48 -26.17 -25.42
N THR A 355 -8.12 -25.05 -25.05
CA THR A 355 -7.46 -23.80 -24.64
C THR A 355 -6.67 -23.97 -23.34
N LEU A 356 -7.25 -24.61 -22.33
CA LEU A 356 -6.52 -24.98 -21.09
C LEU A 356 -5.28 -25.83 -21.38
N ASN A 357 -5.42 -26.85 -22.21
CA ASN A 357 -4.31 -27.74 -22.60
C ASN A 357 -3.22 -26.96 -23.37
N THR A 358 -3.61 -26.00 -24.21
CA THR A 358 -2.66 -25.14 -24.93
C THR A 358 -1.88 -24.23 -24.00
N LEU A 359 -2.56 -23.62 -23.02
CA LEU A 359 -1.92 -22.88 -21.93
C LEU A 359 -1.04 -23.80 -21.08
N GLY A 360 -1.40 -25.08 -20.99
CA GLY A 360 -0.73 -26.07 -20.14
C GLY A 360 -1.21 -26.00 -18.69
N LEU A 361 -2.51 -25.75 -18.52
CA LEU A 361 -3.18 -25.71 -17.22
C LEU A 361 -4.04 -26.94 -17.03
N ASP A 362 -4.09 -27.47 -15.81
CA ASP A 362 -5.10 -28.43 -15.39
C ASP A 362 -6.43 -27.75 -15.02
N ASN A 363 -7.44 -28.49 -14.64
CA ASN A 363 -8.76 -27.97 -14.25
C ASN A 363 -8.71 -27.11 -12.96
N SER A 364 -7.65 -27.22 -12.18
CA SER A 364 -7.38 -26.39 -11.00
C SER A 364 -6.44 -25.21 -11.31
N ARG A 365 -6.17 -24.97 -12.60
CA ARG A 365 -5.28 -23.94 -13.12
C ARG A 365 -3.81 -24.07 -12.70
N ASN A 366 -3.36 -25.27 -12.30
CA ASN A 366 -1.93 -25.51 -12.08
C ASN A 366 -1.21 -25.71 -13.42
N ILE A 367 0.03 -25.19 -13.50
CA ILE A 367 0.84 -25.35 -14.70
C ILE A 367 1.34 -26.79 -14.78
N VAL A 368 0.92 -27.51 -15.83
CA VAL A 368 1.33 -28.88 -16.15
C VAL A 368 2.14 -28.96 -17.45
N GLY A 369 2.27 -27.86 -18.19
CA GLY A 369 3.00 -27.82 -19.45
C GLY A 369 2.68 -26.58 -20.30
N GLY A 370 2.60 -26.76 -21.61
CA GLY A 370 2.05 -25.79 -22.56
C GLY A 370 2.81 -24.47 -22.69
N LEU A 371 2.06 -23.39 -22.96
CA LEU A 371 2.60 -22.04 -23.16
C LEU A 371 3.21 -21.48 -21.87
N TYR A 372 2.56 -21.67 -20.72
CA TYR A 372 3.08 -21.20 -19.46
C TYR A 372 4.43 -21.83 -19.10
N ALA A 373 4.54 -23.16 -19.22
CA ALA A 373 5.79 -23.85 -18.94
C ALA A 373 6.92 -23.40 -19.86
N ARG A 374 6.63 -23.18 -21.16
CA ARG A 374 7.62 -22.65 -22.13
C ARG A 374 8.02 -21.22 -21.80
N TYR A 375 7.05 -20.37 -21.45
CA TYR A 375 7.34 -18.99 -21.09
C TYR A 375 8.22 -18.89 -19.85
N VAL A 376 7.89 -19.62 -18.79
CA VAL A 376 8.67 -19.69 -17.56
C VAL A 376 10.05 -20.34 -17.79
N GLY A 377 10.12 -21.41 -18.62
CA GLY A 377 11.39 -22.06 -18.97
C GLY A 377 12.35 -21.16 -19.75
N ASN A 378 11.82 -20.24 -20.57
CA ASN A 378 12.61 -19.27 -21.31
C ASN A 378 13.01 -18.04 -20.45
N ASN A 379 12.38 -17.88 -19.28
CA ASN A 379 12.64 -16.80 -18.33
C ASN A 379 12.94 -17.41 -16.95
N PRO A 380 14.14 -17.96 -16.74
CA PRO A 380 14.48 -18.75 -15.53
C PRO A 380 14.47 -17.92 -14.23
N SER A 381 14.37 -16.60 -14.29
CA SER A 381 14.17 -15.73 -13.14
C SER A 381 12.74 -15.74 -12.61
N GLN A 382 11.79 -16.29 -13.39
CA GLN A 382 10.38 -16.31 -13.03
C GLN A 382 10.04 -17.56 -12.22
N GLN A 383 9.22 -17.35 -11.20
CA GLN A 383 8.69 -18.44 -10.38
C GLN A 383 7.34 -18.88 -10.90
N ILE A 384 7.19 -20.19 -11.09
CA ILE A 384 5.89 -20.80 -11.33
C ILE A 384 5.11 -20.74 -10.02
N ARG A 385 3.90 -20.21 -10.06
CA ARG A 385 3.02 -20.12 -8.91
C ARG A 385 1.86 -21.07 -9.06
N THR A 386 1.55 -21.78 -8.00
CA THR A 386 0.35 -22.61 -7.91
C THR A 386 -0.68 -21.85 -7.07
N ILE A 387 -1.90 -21.75 -7.58
CA ILE A 387 -3.02 -21.07 -6.90
C ILE A 387 -3.34 -21.72 -5.54
N ASP A 388 -2.99 -22.98 -5.37
CA ASP A 388 -3.22 -23.77 -4.14
C ASP A 388 -2.12 -23.62 -3.09
N SER A 389 -1.16 -22.72 -3.22
CA SER A 389 -0.16 -22.56 -2.16
C SER A 389 -0.74 -21.83 -0.94
N TYR A 390 -1.81 -22.37 -0.39
CA TYR A 390 -2.30 -22.05 0.96
C TYR A 390 -1.25 -22.39 2.05
N TYR A 391 -0.34 -23.28 1.71
CA TYR A 391 0.94 -23.47 2.36
C TYR A 391 2.01 -23.21 1.32
N PRO A 392 2.74 -22.10 1.41
CA PRO A 392 3.95 -21.99 0.64
C PRO A 392 4.77 -23.23 0.98
N SER A 393 5.16 -23.95 -0.02
CA SER A 393 6.10 -25.07 0.09
C SER A 393 7.50 -24.54 0.48
N ARG A 394 7.55 -23.55 1.37
CA ARG A 394 8.77 -22.98 1.97
C ARG A 394 9.62 -24.03 2.62
N ASN A 395 9.01 -25.14 3.12
CA ASN A 395 9.76 -26.27 3.63
C ASN A 395 10.57 -26.99 2.54
N ASN A 396 10.12 -27.00 1.28
CA ASN A 396 10.87 -27.64 0.20
C ASN A 396 12.05 -26.78 -0.32
N TRP A 397 12.00 -25.45 -0.15
CA TRP A 397 13.08 -24.57 -0.59
C TRP A 397 14.34 -24.70 0.28
N TRP A 398 14.17 -24.95 1.57
CA TRP A 398 15.28 -25.17 2.50
C TRP A 398 15.88 -26.57 2.38
N TRP A 399 15.07 -27.58 2.08
CA TRP A 399 15.54 -28.97 1.95
C TRP A 399 16.33 -29.21 0.68
N ASN A 400 16.00 -28.54 -0.42
CA ASN A 400 16.75 -28.71 -1.69
C ASN A 400 18.09 -27.96 -1.73
N ARG A 401 18.39 -27.07 -0.77
CA ARG A 401 19.71 -26.43 -0.65
C ARG A 401 20.63 -27.09 0.38
N GLY A 402 20.15 -27.97 1.22
CA GLY A 402 20.92 -28.65 2.25
C GLY A 402 21.44 -30.05 1.84
N GLY A 403 21.16 -30.51 0.64
CA GLY A 403 21.49 -31.87 0.17
C GLY A 403 22.72 -31.98 -0.75
N ALA A 404 23.69 -31.10 -0.61
CA ALA A 404 24.99 -31.29 -1.26
C ALA A 404 26.10 -31.14 -0.23
N GLY A 405 26.35 -32.19 0.51
CA GLY A 405 27.46 -32.22 1.47
C GLY A 405 27.41 -33.49 2.31
N PHE A 406 27.63 -34.62 1.71
CA PHE A 406 28.50 -35.73 2.07
C PHE A 406 28.37 -36.83 1.01
#